data_2e14d7b7d86068d07403bd04eda9632f
#
_entry.id   2e14d7b7d86068d07403bd04eda9632f
#
_cell.length_a   1.000
_cell.length_b   1.000
_cell.length_c   1.000
_cell.angle_alpha   90.00
_cell.angle_beta   90.00
_cell.angle_gamma   90.00
#
_symmetry.space_group_name_H-M   'P 1'
#
loop_
_entity.id
_entity.type
_entity.pdbx_description
1 polymer ?
#
loop_
_entity_poly.entity_id
_entity_poly.type
_entity_poly.pdbx_seq_one_letter_code
_entity_poly.pdbx_strand_id
1 'polypeptide(L)'
;MKNLTYIFLLFAATVSAQIEVVQYNAGWNSSNDVEWVEELTDCEINYIDIAAKPKQQAKNKIEVVPTIIIFDEGEEIERFQADISFSIKATREEIQEIIDELIVNKF
;
A
#
# COMPACT_ATOMS: atom_id res chain seq x y z
N MET A 1 14.70 -30.35 -16.57
CA MET A 1 14.21 -30.85 -15.28
C MET A 1 14.60 -29.96 -14.11
N LYS A 2 15.84 -29.54 -14.03
CA LYS A 2 16.27 -28.64 -12.94
C LYS A 2 15.55 -27.31 -12.97
N ASN A 3 15.13 -26.84 -14.14
CA ASN A 3 14.45 -25.55 -14.30
C ASN A 3 13.06 -25.53 -13.68
N LEU A 4 12.38 -26.67 -13.61
CA LEU A 4 11.06 -26.73 -13.02
C LEU A 4 11.08 -26.43 -11.51
N THR A 5 12.13 -26.86 -10.83
CA THR A 5 12.29 -26.61 -9.40
C THR A 5 12.41 -25.12 -9.10
N TYR A 6 13.16 -24.40 -9.93
CA TYR A 6 13.33 -22.96 -9.76
C TYR A 6 12.02 -22.20 -9.98
N ILE A 7 11.20 -22.64 -10.93
CA ILE A 7 9.90 -22.00 -11.20
C ILE A 7 8.99 -22.12 -9.99
N PHE A 8 8.97 -23.28 -9.33
CA PHE A 8 8.17 -23.45 -8.12
C PHE A 8 8.60 -22.52 -7.00
N LEU A 9 9.89 -22.33 -6.81
CA LEU A 9 10.40 -21.42 -5.79
C LEU A 9 9.96 -19.98 -6.04
N LEU A 10 9.94 -19.54 -7.29
CA LEU A 10 9.50 -18.21 -7.65
C LEU A 10 8.02 -17.99 -7.30
N PHE A 11 7.17 -18.97 -7.59
CA PHE A 11 5.75 -18.86 -7.24
C PHE A 11 5.55 -18.76 -5.73
N ALA A 12 6.26 -19.54 -4.96
CA ALA A 12 6.15 -19.52 -3.51
C ALA A 12 6.56 -18.17 -2.93
N ALA A 13 7.54 -17.50 -3.54
CA ALA A 13 8.08 -16.24 -3.05
C ALA A 13 7.17 -15.04 -3.32
N THR A 14 6.20 -15.15 -4.25
CA THR A 14 5.39 -14.00 -4.68
C THR A 14 4.03 -13.90 -3.99
N VAL A 15 3.66 -14.85 -3.13
CA VAL A 15 2.33 -14.87 -2.50
C VAL A 15 2.07 -13.62 -1.68
N SER A 16 3.03 -13.17 -0.87
CA SER A 16 2.87 -12.01 -0.01
C SER A 16 2.92 -10.69 -0.78
N ALA A 17 3.47 -10.68 -2.01
CA ALA A 17 3.59 -9.48 -2.83
C ALA A 17 2.26 -9.07 -3.48
N GLN A 18 1.21 -9.87 -3.31
CA GLN A 18 -0.11 -9.56 -3.85
C GLN A 18 -0.78 -8.40 -3.13
N ILE A 19 -0.47 -8.21 -1.86
CA ILE A 19 -1.02 -7.12 -1.08
C ILE A 19 0.01 -6.00 -1.02
N GLU A 20 -0.39 -4.83 -1.47
CA GLU A 20 0.46 -3.66 -1.49
C GLU A 20 -0.24 -2.51 -0.77
N VAL A 21 0.50 -1.84 0.10
CA VAL A 21 0.03 -0.61 0.75
C VAL A 21 0.86 0.53 0.20
N VAL A 22 0.21 1.51 -0.39
CA VAL A 22 0.90 2.66 -0.98
C VAL A 22 0.50 3.92 -0.25
N GLN A 23 1.49 4.65 0.24
CA GLN A 23 1.27 5.99 0.78
C GLN A 23 1.60 7.00 -0.31
N TYR A 24 0.59 7.80 -0.66
CA TYR A 24 0.75 8.91 -1.60
C TYR A 24 0.85 10.21 -0.80
N ASN A 25 1.94 10.93 -1.00
CA ASN A 25 2.11 12.23 -0.39
C ASN A 25 2.88 13.12 -1.36
N ALA A 26 3.12 14.35 -0.98
CA ALA A 26 3.93 15.27 -1.78
C ALA A 26 5.14 15.68 -0.95
N GLY A 27 6.28 15.90 -1.62
CA GLY A 27 7.50 16.29 -0.92
C GLY A 27 7.32 17.52 -0.04
N TRP A 28 6.54 18.52 -0.51
CA TRP A 28 6.26 19.72 0.28
C TRP A 28 5.44 19.44 1.54
N ASN A 29 4.82 18.27 1.64
CA ASN A 29 3.99 17.86 2.78
C ASN A 29 4.62 16.71 3.57
N SER A 30 5.90 16.47 3.40
CA SER A 30 6.57 15.31 4.00
C SER A 30 6.53 15.29 5.53
N SER A 31 6.37 16.44 6.18
CA SER A 31 6.24 16.49 7.63
C SER A 31 4.96 15.80 8.12
N ASN A 32 4.03 15.55 7.23
CA ASN A 32 2.77 14.85 7.53
C ASN A 32 2.76 13.40 7.03
N ASP A 33 3.92 12.85 6.68
CA ASP A 33 4.02 11.44 6.33
C ASP A 33 3.54 10.58 7.49
N VAL A 34 2.83 9.51 7.12
CA VAL A 34 2.34 8.55 8.10
C VAL A 34 3.46 7.55 8.38
N GLU A 35 4.17 7.73 9.48
CA GLU A 35 5.38 6.95 9.78
C GLU A 35 5.10 5.48 10.08
N TRP A 36 3.99 5.18 10.73
CA TRP A 36 3.68 3.81 11.13
C TRP A 36 3.36 2.88 9.95
N VAL A 37 3.21 3.43 8.74
CA VAL A 37 3.00 2.58 7.54
C VAL A 37 4.13 1.57 7.39
N GLU A 38 5.35 1.95 7.73
CA GLU A 38 6.51 1.06 7.65
C GLU A 38 6.45 -0.10 8.63
N GLU A 39 5.57 -0.02 9.62
CA GLU A 39 5.41 -1.08 10.63
C GLU A 39 4.40 -2.15 10.21
N LEU A 40 3.71 -1.95 9.09
CA LEU A 40 2.76 -2.94 8.58
C LEU A 40 3.50 -4.20 8.13
N THR A 41 2.85 -5.36 8.34
CA THR A 41 3.44 -6.65 7.99
C THR A 41 2.58 -7.39 6.98
N ASP A 42 3.18 -8.38 6.32
CA ASP A 42 2.51 -9.27 5.37
C ASP A 42 1.98 -8.53 4.14
N CYS A 43 2.65 -7.46 3.76
CA CYS A 43 2.32 -6.67 2.58
C CYS A 43 3.59 -5.99 2.05
N GLU A 44 3.53 -5.57 0.80
CA GLU A 44 4.54 -4.71 0.23
C GLU A 44 4.18 -3.27 0.56
N ILE A 45 5.16 -2.46 0.92
CA ILE A 45 4.94 -1.06 1.30
C ILE A 45 5.69 -0.17 0.31
N ASN A 46 4.97 0.78 -0.28
CA ASN A 46 5.55 1.72 -1.22
C ASN A 46 5.12 3.15 -0.88
N TYR A 47 5.97 4.08 -1.24
CA TYR A 47 5.72 5.50 -1.09
C TYR A 47 5.81 6.17 -2.46
N ILE A 48 4.82 6.98 -2.80
CA ILE A 48 4.80 7.72 -4.06
C ILE A 48 4.66 9.21 -3.76
N ASP A 49 5.63 9.98 -4.25
CA ASP A 49 5.57 11.44 -4.22
C ASP A 49 4.80 11.88 -5.47
N ILE A 50 3.57 12.34 -5.29
CA ILE A 50 2.71 12.72 -6.41
C ILE A 50 3.20 13.98 -7.12
N ALA A 51 3.98 14.82 -6.45
CA ALA A 51 4.57 16.00 -7.10
C ALA A 51 5.63 15.58 -8.12
N ALA A 52 6.37 14.50 -7.82
CA ALA A 52 7.35 13.95 -8.73
C ALA A 52 6.72 13.01 -9.77
N LYS A 53 5.55 12.45 -9.46
CA LYS A 53 4.88 11.47 -10.31
C LYS A 53 3.42 11.85 -10.56
N PRO A 54 3.18 12.94 -11.32
CA PRO A 54 1.82 13.42 -11.55
C PRO A 54 0.92 12.42 -12.29
N LYS A 55 1.51 11.51 -13.07
CA LYS A 55 0.73 10.47 -13.75
C LYS A 55 0.15 9.48 -12.77
N GLN A 56 0.87 9.17 -11.69
CA GLN A 56 0.36 8.30 -10.64
C GLN A 56 -0.76 8.98 -9.87
N GLN A 57 -0.64 10.27 -9.64
CA GLN A 57 -1.71 11.04 -9.02
C GLN A 57 -3.00 10.95 -9.83
N ALA A 58 -2.91 11.18 -11.13
CA ALA A 58 -4.07 11.16 -12.01
C ALA A 58 -4.66 9.76 -12.12
N LYS A 59 -3.82 8.75 -12.30
CA LYS A 59 -4.25 7.36 -12.44
C LYS A 59 -5.04 6.89 -11.22
N ASN A 60 -4.58 7.22 -10.04
CA ASN A 60 -5.19 6.75 -8.80
C ASN A 60 -6.11 7.79 -8.16
N LYS A 61 -6.35 8.90 -8.84
CA LYS A 61 -7.27 9.95 -8.41
C LYS A 61 -6.98 10.43 -6.98
N ILE A 62 -5.70 10.78 -6.75
CA ILE A 62 -5.29 11.28 -5.44
C ILE A 62 -5.65 12.77 -5.36
N GLU A 63 -6.61 13.09 -4.52
CA GLU A 63 -7.13 14.45 -4.38
C GLU A 63 -6.60 15.16 -3.13
N VAL A 64 -6.25 14.39 -2.11
CA VAL A 64 -5.72 14.93 -0.85
C VAL A 64 -4.47 14.16 -0.46
N VAL A 65 -3.62 14.76 0.34
CA VAL A 65 -2.39 14.12 0.82
C VAL A 65 -2.26 14.30 2.33
N PRO A 66 -1.75 13.28 3.02
CA PRO A 66 -1.44 11.95 2.50
C PRO A 66 -2.71 11.13 2.23
N THR A 67 -2.58 10.15 1.33
CA THR A 67 -3.61 9.13 1.08
C THR A 67 -2.92 7.79 1.12
N ILE A 68 -3.52 6.83 1.81
CA ILE A 68 -3.04 5.45 1.86
C ILE A 68 -4.04 4.57 1.15
N ILE A 69 -3.57 3.75 0.21
CA ILE A 69 -4.41 2.80 -0.51
C ILE A 69 -3.90 1.40 -0.31
N ILE A 70 -4.80 0.48 0.00
CA ILE A 70 -4.51 -0.95 0.05
C ILE A 70 -4.94 -1.55 -1.27
N PHE A 71 -3.98 -2.19 -1.96
CA PHE A 71 -4.24 -2.93 -3.20
C PHE A 71 -4.08 -4.42 -2.96
N ASP A 72 -4.92 -5.21 -3.59
CA ASP A 72 -4.79 -6.66 -3.62
C ASP A 72 -4.79 -7.10 -5.08
N GLU A 73 -3.67 -7.67 -5.52
CA GLU A 73 -3.47 -8.06 -6.91
C GLU A 73 -3.71 -6.90 -7.89
N GLY A 74 -3.30 -5.71 -7.49
CA GLY A 74 -3.43 -4.51 -8.32
C GLY A 74 -4.78 -3.81 -8.24
N GLU A 75 -5.74 -4.39 -7.54
CA GLU A 75 -7.07 -3.82 -7.38
C GLU A 75 -7.17 -3.05 -6.07
N GLU A 76 -7.71 -1.85 -6.13
CA GLU A 76 -7.90 -1.03 -4.93
C GLU A 76 -8.97 -1.66 -4.04
N ILE A 77 -8.60 -1.96 -2.79
CA ILE A 77 -9.52 -2.53 -1.81
C ILE A 77 -10.10 -1.44 -0.94
N GLU A 78 -9.26 -0.56 -0.42
CA GLU A 78 -9.71 0.52 0.45
C GLU A 78 -8.71 1.65 0.43
N ARG A 79 -9.20 2.88 0.63
CA ARG A 79 -8.32 4.04 0.75
C ARG A 79 -8.66 4.85 1.98
N PHE A 80 -7.63 5.46 2.53
CA PHE A 80 -7.70 6.30 3.71
C PHE A 80 -7.15 7.65 3.34
N GLN A 81 -8.00 8.67 3.39
CA GLN A 81 -7.64 10.01 2.97
C GLN A 81 -7.49 10.94 4.16
N ALA A 82 -6.52 11.84 4.08
CA ALA A 82 -6.33 12.86 5.10
C ALA A 82 -7.52 13.82 5.13
N ASP A 83 -7.74 14.39 6.30
CA ASP A 83 -8.71 15.47 6.47
C ASP A 83 -8.06 16.82 6.14
N ILE A 84 -8.76 17.92 6.43
CA ILE A 84 -8.26 19.27 6.12
C ILE A 84 -7.02 19.64 6.93
N SER A 85 -6.69 18.90 7.97
CA SER A 85 -5.45 19.10 8.75
C SER A 85 -4.29 18.28 8.25
N PHE A 86 -4.44 17.60 7.10
CA PHE A 86 -3.46 16.71 6.52
C PHE A 86 -3.17 15.49 7.40
N SER A 87 -4.14 15.08 8.21
CA SER A 87 -4.01 13.93 9.12
C SER A 87 -4.93 12.81 8.70
N ILE A 88 -4.38 11.57 8.68
CA ILE A 88 -5.16 10.36 8.47
C ILE A 88 -5.60 9.84 9.83
N LYS A 89 -6.90 9.63 10.00
CA LYS A 89 -7.46 9.17 11.27
C LYS A 89 -7.37 7.67 11.47
N ALA A 90 -7.22 6.92 10.37
CA ALA A 90 -7.04 5.49 10.47
C ALA A 90 -5.77 5.16 11.26
N THR A 91 -5.81 4.06 11.99
CA THR A 91 -4.69 3.62 12.79
C THR A 91 -3.96 2.48 12.09
N ARG A 92 -2.72 2.23 12.53
CA ARG A 92 -1.95 1.08 12.06
C ARG A 92 -2.74 -0.22 12.25
N GLU A 93 -3.37 -0.34 13.40
CA GLU A 93 -4.14 -1.53 13.76
C GLU A 93 -5.32 -1.76 12.82
N GLU A 94 -6.03 -0.70 12.45
CA GLU A 94 -7.15 -0.81 11.50
C GLU A 94 -6.69 -1.31 10.14
N ILE A 95 -5.61 -0.74 9.63
CA ILE A 95 -5.09 -1.13 8.32
C ILE A 95 -4.50 -2.54 8.37
N GLN A 96 -3.76 -2.87 9.44
CA GLN A 96 -3.23 -4.22 9.59
C GLN A 96 -4.34 -5.27 9.65
N GLU A 97 -5.45 -4.95 10.30
CA GLU A 97 -6.59 -5.86 10.37
C GLU A 97 -7.16 -6.16 8.99
N ILE A 98 -7.25 -5.14 8.13
CA ILE A 98 -7.73 -5.35 6.76
C ILE A 98 -6.77 -6.25 5.99
N ILE A 99 -5.47 -6.03 6.12
CA ILE A 99 -4.45 -6.87 5.49
C ILE A 99 -4.59 -8.32 5.96
N ASP A 100 -4.73 -8.52 7.26
CA ASP A 100 -4.85 -9.85 7.85
C ASP A 100 -6.09 -10.58 7.34
N GLU A 101 -7.22 -9.87 7.21
CA GLU A 101 -8.45 -10.44 6.67
C GLU A 101 -8.28 -10.84 5.21
N LEU A 102 -7.60 -10.02 4.42
CA LEU A 102 -7.35 -10.34 3.02
C LEU A 102 -6.53 -11.61 2.89
N ILE A 103 -5.53 -11.79 3.76
CA ILE A 103 -4.68 -12.97 3.75
C ILE A 103 -5.48 -14.21 4.14
N VAL A 104 -6.27 -14.13 5.20
CA VAL A 104 -7.11 -15.25 5.67
C VAL A 104 -8.06 -15.69 4.57
N ASN A 105 -8.64 -14.76 3.84
CA ASN A 105 -9.60 -15.08 2.79
C ASN A 105 -8.97 -15.73 1.55
N LYS A 106 -7.64 -15.71 1.42
CA LYS A 106 -6.93 -16.38 0.32
C LYS A 106 -6.72 -17.86 0.57
N PHE A 107 -6.85 -18.29 1.80
CA PHE A 107 -6.63 -19.66 2.25
C PHE A 107 -7.91 -20.20 2.86
#